data_8dd4ac60918ac07b4a9548160d324133
#
_entry.id   8dd4ac60918ac07b4a9548160d324133
#
_cell.length_a   1.000
_cell.length_b   1.000
_cell.length_c   1.000
_cell.angle_alpha   90.00
_cell.angle_beta   90.00
_cell.angle_gamma   90.00
#
_symmetry.space_group_name_H-M   'P 1'
#
loop_
_entity.id
_entity.type
_entity.pdbx_description
1 polymer ?
#
loop_
_entity_poly.entity_id
_entity_poly.type
_entity_poly.pdbx_seq_one_letter_code
_entity_poly.pdbx_strand_id
1 'polypeptide(L)'
;MDYDVHWALRIKPVNDPDYHYLDYCGKIYHLLQKNGVGADVLSYDADWSAYKLIILPGAFLLKEAHREKLKAYVKNGGHLAATFLTGAKNGDNVGYTQSLPAGMQDVFGVTVQEVEPIFADNVATVRISVNGHEWESKDSDWCDLLEGTAHMIGTYADTYKKGCGVISENSFGKGTAYYIGTGLEPDVFGALLREIGRKAGVFKIPFALPENVEAVCRMLDDKKIYYLINFTQDQVEIPVPGQYQDLVSDQEIRGSIHMECAGICHV
;
A
#
# COMPACT_ATOMS: atom_id res chain seq x y z
N MET A 1 -9.03 2.84 -6.06
CA MET A 1 -10.13 1.92 -5.72
C MET A 1 -11.08 1.84 -6.91
N ASP A 2 -11.64 0.66 -7.20
CA ASP A 2 -12.53 0.44 -8.35
C ASP A 2 -13.76 -0.38 -7.93
N TYR A 3 -14.96 0.16 -8.13
CA TYR A 3 -16.20 -0.53 -7.81
C TYR A 3 -16.51 -1.69 -8.76
N ASP A 4 -16.00 -1.66 -10.01
CA ASP A 4 -16.13 -2.78 -10.94
C ASP A 4 -15.38 -4.01 -10.39
N VAL A 5 -14.19 -3.79 -9.79
CA VAL A 5 -13.44 -4.84 -9.08
C VAL A 5 -14.23 -5.40 -7.91
N HIS A 6 -14.82 -4.52 -7.09
CA HIS A 6 -15.65 -4.95 -5.96
C HIS A 6 -16.82 -5.82 -6.41
N TRP A 7 -17.56 -5.40 -7.45
CA TRP A 7 -18.67 -6.16 -7.99
C TRP A 7 -18.21 -7.50 -8.58
N ALA A 8 -17.13 -7.51 -9.35
CA ALA A 8 -16.62 -8.74 -9.98
C ALA A 8 -16.27 -9.81 -8.93
N LEU A 9 -15.61 -9.42 -7.85
CA LEU A 9 -15.22 -10.32 -6.77
C LEU A 9 -16.42 -10.79 -5.94
N ARG A 10 -17.44 -9.95 -5.74
CA ARG A 10 -18.69 -10.36 -5.05
C ARG A 10 -19.57 -11.32 -5.84
N ILE A 11 -19.69 -11.11 -7.17
CA ILE A 11 -20.53 -11.95 -8.03
C ILE A 11 -19.91 -13.33 -8.20
N LYS A 12 -18.59 -13.40 -8.31
CA LYS A 12 -17.87 -14.67 -8.43
C LYS A 12 -16.61 -14.58 -7.57
N PRO A 13 -16.73 -14.89 -6.27
CA PRO A 13 -15.58 -14.92 -5.38
C PRO A 13 -14.52 -15.90 -5.92
N VAL A 14 -13.29 -15.49 -5.88
CA VAL A 14 -12.14 -16.25 -6.36
C VAL A 14 -11.75 -17.24 -5.27
N ASN A 15 -12.50 -18.32 -5.10
CA ASN A 15 -12.23 -19.42 -4.17
C ASN A 15 -12.00 -19.03 -2.68
N ASP A 16 -12.22 -17.78 -2.32
CA ASP A 16 -12.14 -17.27 -0.96
C ASP A 16 -13.39 -16.43 -0.65
N PRO A 17 -14.38 -17.00 0.06
CA PRO A 17 -15.61 -16.29 0.40
C PRO A 17 -15.39 -15.18 1.44
N ASP A 18 -14.27 -15.19 2.15
CA ASP A 18 -13.96 -14.25 3.24
C ASP A 18 -13.15 -13.06 2.75
N TYR A 19 -12.62 -13.09 1.51
CA TYR A 19 -11.91 -11.97 0.94
C TYR A 19 -12.86 -10.84 0.52
N HIS A 20 -12.77 -9.72 1.22
CA HIS A 20 -13.55 -8.52 0.95
C HIS A 20 -12.66 -7.39 0.42
N TYR A 21 -12.77 -7.09 -0.87
CA TYR A 21 -11.95 -6.09 -1.56
C TYR A 21 -11.95 -4.71 -0.89
N LEU A 22 -13.12 -4.21 -0.45
CA LEU A 22 -13.21 -2.90 0.19
C LEU A 22 -12.53 -2.87 1.56
N ASP A 23 -12.62 -3.95 2.32
CA ASP A 23 -11.96 -4.09 3.62
C ASP A 23 -10.45 -4.15 3.44
N TYR A 24 -9.97 -4.84 2.38
CA TYR A 24 -8.55 -4.84 2.03
C TYR A 24 -8.04 -3.45 1.61
N CYS A 25 -8.81 -2.69 0.83
CA CYS A 25 -8.49 -1.29 0.53
C CYS A 25 -8.43 -0.45 1.81
N GLY A 26 -9.39 -0.63 2.71
CA GLY A 26 -9.44 0.04 4.01
C GLY A 26 -8.24 -0.31 4.89
N LYS A 27 -7.83 -1.59 4.94
CA LYS A 27 -6.63 -2.06 5.65
C LYS A 27 -5.37 -1.31 5.18
N ILE A 28 -5.15 -1.22 3.87
CA ILE A 28 -4.00 -0.50 3.30
C ILE A 28 -4.06 0.99 3.64
N TYR A 29 -5.23 1.62 3.49
CA TYR A 29 -5.42 3.03 3.84
C TYR A 29 -5.10 3.29 5.31
N HIS A 30 -5.64 2.47 6.22
CA HIS A 30 -5.37 2.57 7.66
C HIS A 30 -3.87 2.38 7.99
N LEU A 31 -3.19 1.43 7.34
CA LEU A 31 -1.75 1.23 7.53
C LEU A 31 -0.92 2.44 7.09
N LEU A 32 -1.31 3.12 6.02
CA LEU A 32 -0.66 4.35 5.59
C LEU A 32 -0.86 5.46 6.62
N GLN A 33 -2.08 5.67 7.09
CA GLN A 33 -2.41 6.68 8.11
C GLN A 33 -1.65 6.40 9.42
N LYS A 34 -1.67 5.15 9.93
CA LYS A 34 -0.92 4.74 11.13
C LYS A 34 0.59 5.02 11.00
N ASN A 35 1.13 4.96 9.77
CA ASN A 35 2.53 5.28 9.51
C ASN A 35 2.78 6.76 9.17
N GLY A 36 1.80 7.64 9.34
CA GLY A 36 1.91 9.07 9.09
C GLY A 36 2.05 9.43 7.61
N VAL A 37 1.48 8.62 6.73
CA VAL A 37 1.46 8.84 5.28
C VAL A 37 0.04 9.20 4.86
N GLY A 38 -0.16 10.46 4.45
CA GLY A 38 -1.44 10.90 3.87
C GLY A 38 -1.69 10.20 2.53
N ALA A 39 -2.92 9.73 2.34
CA ALA A 39 -3.34 9.05 1.13
C ALA A 39 -4.72 9.52 0.69
N ASP A 40 -4.92 9.61 -0.63
CA ASP A 40 -6.22 9.86 -1.25
C ASP A 40 -6.70 8.59 -1.96
N VAL A 41 -8.00 8.35 -1.94
CA VAL A 41 -8.62 7.25 -2.67
C VAL A 41 -9.10 7.77 -4.02
N LEU A 42 -8.47 7.31 -5.09
CA LEU A 42 -8.69 7.81 -6.44
C LEU A 42 -9.35 6.77 -7.33
N SER A 43 -10.07 7.26 -8.35
CA SER A 43 -10.47 6.46 -9.52
C SER A 43 -9.36 6.39 -10.56
N TYR A 44 -9.48 5.48 -11.52
CA TYR A 44 -8.55 5.42 -12.65
C TYR A 44 -8.64 6.65 -13.57
N ASP A 45 -9.74 7.38 -13.56
CA ASP A 45 -9.95 8.58 -14.40
C ASP A 45 -9.34 9.84 -13.78
N ALA A 46 -8.97 9.80 -12.49
CA ALA A 46 -8.37 10.94 -11.81
C ALA A 46 -7.01 11.32 -12.41
N ASP A 47 -6.59 12.56 -12.23
CA ASP A 47 -5.22 12.98 -12.52
C ASP A 47 -4.27 12.48 -11.42
N TRP A 48 -3.22 11.74 -11.81
CA TRP A 48 -2.22 11.18 -10.90
C TRP A 48 -0.89 11.96 -10.89
N SER A 49 -0.80 13.07 -11.62
CA SER A 49 0.45 13.79 -11.82
C SER A 49 1.08 14.33 -10.53
N ALA A 50 0.26 14.62 -9.51
CA ALA A 50 0.71 15.09 -8.21
C ALA A 50 1.19 13.98 -7.26
N TYR A 51 0.90 12.72 -7.57
CA TYR A 51 1.20 11.60 -6.67
C TYR A 51 2.54 10.97 -7.02
N LYS A 52 3.36 10.74 -6.01
CA LYS A 52 4.67 10.09 -6.14
C LYS A 52 4.58 8.56 -6.08
N LEU A 53 3.56 8.04 -5.41
CA LEU A 53 3.27 6.62 -5.24
C LEU A 53 1.80 6.35 -5.49
N ILE A 54 1.52 5.39 -6.35
CA ILE A 54 0.19 4.81 -6.56
C ILE A 54 0.19 3.40 -5.99
N ILE A 55 -0.83 3.07 -5.19
CA ILE A 55 -1.04 1.71 -4.68
C ILE A 55 -2.30 1.14 -5.35
N LEU A 56 -2.19 -0.08 -5.86
CA LEU A 56 -3.28 -0.84 -6.47
C LEU A 56 -3.61 -2.05 -5.58
N PRO A 57 -4.54 -1.92 -4.65
CA PRO A 57 -4.99 -3.04 -3.84
C PRO A 57 -5.78 -4.03 -4.72
N GLY A 58 -5.28 -5.24 -4.93
CA GLY A 58 -6.00 -6.31 -5.61
C GLY A 58 -6.73 -5.86 -6.88
N ALA A 59 -6.04 -5.19 -7.81
CA ALA A 59 -6.63 -4.65 -9.03
C ALA A 59 -7.04 -5.77 -10.01
N PHE A 60 -7.99 -6.61 -9.58
CA PHE A 60 -8.44 -7.84 -10.24
C PHE A 60 -8.89 -7.60 -11.68
N LEU A 61 -9.72 -6.56 -11.91
CA LEU A 61 -10.03 -6.09 -13.25
C LEU A 61 -9.06 -4.97 -13.63
N LEU A 62 -8.38 -5.12 -14.77
CA LEU A 62 -7.47 -4.10 -15.24
C LEU A 62 -7.67 -3.89 -16.76
N LYS A 63 -8.42 -2.84 -17.10
CA LYS A 63 -8.71 -2.44 -18.48
C LYS A 63 -7.41 -2.04 -19.20
N GLU A 64 -7.36 -2.20 -20.52
CA GLU A 64 -6.18 -1.83 -21.30
C GLU A 64 -5.78 -0.36 -21.14
N ALA A 65 -6.76 0.56 -21.19
CA ALA A 65 -6.49 1.98 -20.99
C ALA A 65 -5.86 2.28 -19.61
N HIS A 66 -6.26 1.54 -18.56
CA HIS A 66 -5.69 1.68 -17.23
C HIS A 66 -4.25 1.16 -17.19
N ARG A 67 -3.95 0.03 -17.87
CA ARG A 67 -2.59 -0.50 -17.99
C ARG A 67 -1.66 0.50 -18.65
N GLU A 68 -2.07 1.06 -19.79
CA GLU A 68 -1.27 2.06 -20.51
C GLU A 68 -1.02 3.32 -19.66
N LYS A 69 -2.03 3.79 -18.93
CA LYS A 69 -1.88 4.91 -18.01
C LYS A 69 -0.90 4.60 -16.87
N LEU A 70 -0.96 3.41 -16.27
CA LEU A 70 -0.03 2.95 -15.24
C LEU A 70 1.40 2.82 -15.79
N LYS A 71 1.57 2.22 -16.98
CA LYS A 71 2.87 2.14 -17.65
C LYS A 71 3.48 3.51 -17.87
N ALA A 72 2.70 4.43 -18.41
CA ALA A 72 3.15 5.80 -18.65
C ALA A 72 3.54 6.49 -17.34
N TYR A 73 2.76 6.33 -16.27
CA TYR A 73 3.04 6.89 -14.97
C TYR A 73 4.38 6.39 -14.41
N VAL A 74 4.63 5.08 -14.39
CA VAL A 74 5.90 4.51 -13.91
C VAL A 74 7.06 4.92 -14.83
N LYS A 75 6.88 4.82 -16.15
CA LYS A 75 7.91 5.19 -17.13
C LYS A 75 8.40 6.63 -16.95
N ASN A 76 7.52 7.55 -16.52
CA ASN A 76 7.83 8.95 -16.30
C ASN A 76 8.40 9.26 -14.91
N GLY A 77 8.57 8.27 -14.04
CA GLY A 77 9.23 8.43 -12.73
C GLY A 77 8.32 8.21 -11.53
N GLY A 78 7.04 7.85 -11.74
CA GLY A 78 6.14 7.46 -10.65
C GLY A 78 6.52 6.12 -10.04
N HIS A 79 6.14 5.91 -8.79
CA HIS A 79 6.26 4.63 -8.11
C HIS A 79 4.90 3.94 -8.05
N LEU A 80 4.88 2.63 -8.32
CA LEU A 80 3.67 1.82 -8.36
C LEU A 80 3.82 0.60 -7.46
N ALA A 81 2.92 0.40 -6.51
CA ALA A 81 2.83 -0.83 -5.74
C ALA A 81 1.50 -1.52 -6.03
N ALA A 82 1.56 -2.74 -6.57
CA ALA A 82 0.38 -3.57 -6.78
C ALA A 82 0.40 -4.77 -5.84
N THR A 83 -0.78 -5.23 -5.45
CA THR A 83 -0.88 -6.45 -4.63
C THR A 83 -1.43 -7.62 -5.44
N PHE A 84 -1.44 -8.79 -4.85
CA PHE A 84 -1.93 -10.04 -5.43
C PHE A 84 -3.24 -9.86 -6.24
N LEU A 85 -3.54 -10.78 -7.14
CA LEU A 85 -4.68 -10.77 -8.05
C LEU A 85 -4.71 -9.62 -9.07
N THR A 86 -3.70 -8.75 -9.12
CA THR A 86 -3.68 -7.61 -10.05
C THR A 86 -3.62 -8.08 -11.49
N GLY A 87 -4.54 -7.56 -12.34
CA GLY A 87 -4.60 -7.84 -13.77
C GLY A 87 -5.06 -9.26 -14.10
N ALA A 88 -5.82 -9.91 -13.21
CA ALA A 88 -6.33 -11.27 -13.45
C ALA A 88 -7.37 -11.31 -14.58
N LYS A 89 -8.16 -10.25 -14.75
CA LYS A 89 -9.21 -10.17 -15.75
C LYS A 89 -9.27 -8.80 -16.45
N ASN A 90 -9.89 -8.79 -17.63
CA ASN A 90 -10.18 -7.57 -18.38
C ASN A 90 -11.42 -6.84 -17.83
N GLY A 91 -11.78 -5.71 -18.46
CA GLY A 91 -12.93 -4.91 -18.06
C GLY A 91 -14.29 -5.60 -18.17
N ASP A 92 -14.39 -6.67 -18.96
CA ASP A 92 -15.60 -7.49 -19.14
C ASP A 92 -15.64 -8.69 -18.18
N ASN A 93 -14.77 -8.72 -17.16
CA ASN A 93 -14.63 -9.81 -16.20
C ASN A 93 -14.24 -11.16 -16.84
N VAL A 94 -13.53 -11.11 -17.97
CA VAL A 94 -13.00 -12.29 -18.69
C VAL A 94 -11.52 -12.43 -18.37
N GLY A 95 -11.09 -13.67 -18.03
CA GLY A 95 -9.69 -13.99 -17.77
C GLY A 95 -8.80 -13.74 -19.00
N TYR A 96 -7.60 -13.25 -18.75
CA TYR A 96 -6.61 -13.13 -19.79
C TYR A 96 -6.02 -14.50 -20.15
N THR A 97 -5.57 -14.66 -21.40
CA THR A 97 -4.80 -15.83 -21.86
C THR A 97 -3.31 -15.66 -21.59
N GLN A 98 -2.87 -14.47 -21.23
CA GLN A 98 -1.49 -14.16 -20.85
C GLN A 98 -1.25 -14.47 -19.37
N SER A 99 0.01 -14.75 -19.01
CA SER A 99 0.41 -14.87 -17.61
C SER A 99 0.14 -13.57 -16.85
N LEU A 100 -0.21 -13.69 -15.57
CA LEU A 100 -0.44 -12.54 -14.70
C LEU A 100 0.89 -11.89 -14.28
N PRO A 101 0.87 -10.61 -13.90
CA PRO A 101 -0.20 -9.62 -14.08
C PRO A 101 -0.35 -9.25 -15.57
N ALA A 102 -1.47 -9.60 -16.18
CA ALA A 102 -1.63 -9.56 -17.62
C ALA A 102 -1.38 -8.17 -18.23
N GLY A 103 -0.43 -8.12 -19.18
CA GLY A 103 -0.01 -6.89 -19.85
C GLY A 103 0.78 -5.91 -18.99
N MET A 104 1.19 -6.31 -17.78
CA MET A 104 2.02 -5.50 -16.87
C MET A 104 3.31 -6.22 -16.44
N GLN A 105 3.61 -7.37 -17.06
CA GLN A 105 4.79 -8.17 -16.71
C GLN A 105 6.09 -7.40 -16.89
N ASP A 106 6.18 -6.57 -17.91
CA ASP A 106 7.32 -5.69 -18.20
C ASP A 106 7.50 -4.61 -17.12
N VAL A 107 6.40 -4.09 -16.57
CA VAL A 107 6.43 -3.06 -15.51
C VAL A 107 6.91 -3.65 -14.20
N PHE A 108 6.34 -4.80 -13.80
CA PHE A 108 6.69 -5.44 -12.53
C PHE A 108 7.92 -6.35 -12.62
N GLY A 109 8.37 -6.69 -13.83
CA GLY A 109 9.49 -7.59 -14.08
C GLY A 109 9.23 -9.03 -13.66
N VAL A 110 7.95 -9.42 -13.52
CA VAL A 110 7.54 -10.74 -13.05
C VAL A 110 6.35 -11.29 -13.81
N THR A 111 6.23 -12.62 -13.77
CA THR A 111 5.03 -13.40 -14.08
C THR A 111 4.58 -14.17 -12.86
N VAL A 112 3.27 -14.32 -12.69
CA VAL A 112 2.68 -15.17 -11.66
C VAL A 112 2.60 -16.59 -12.19
N GLN A 113 3.23 -17.53 -11.49
CA GLN A 113 3.26 -18.95 -11.86
C GLN A 113 2.08 -19.70 -11.27
N GLU A 114 1.72 -19.36 -10.05
CA GLU A 114 0.62 -20.00 -9.31
C GLU A 114 -0.12 -18.96 -8.49
N VAL A 115 -1.44 -19.12 -8.40
CA VAL A 115 -2.36 -18.28 -7.61
C VAL A 115 -3.08 -19.18 -6.64
N GLU A 116 -2.93 -18.93 -5.34
CA GLU A 116 -3.47 -19.78 -4.28
C GLU A 116 -4.11 -18.93 -3.18
N PRO A 117 -5.31 -19.25 -2.72
CA PRO A 117 -5.87 -18.67 -1.50
C PRO A 117 -5.16 -19.23 -0.26
N ILE A 118 -4.95 -18.40 0.74
CA ILE A 118 -4.31 -18.78 1.99
C ILE A 118 -5.38 -19.12 3.04
N PHE A 119 -5.34 -20.36 3.50
CA PHE A 119 -6.17 -20.87 4.59
C PHE A 119 -5.31 -21.25 5.80
N ALA A 120 -5.94 -21.54 6.92
CA ALA A 120 -5.23 -21.82 8.16
C ALA A 120 -4.24 -23.01 8.09
N ASP A 121 -4.41 -23.93 7.15
CA ASP A 121 -3.60 -25.13 6.96
C ASP A 121 -2.44 -24.96 5.95
N ASN A 122 -2.42 -23.86 5.17
CA ASN A 122 -1.35 -23.61 4.18
C ASN A 122 -0.55 -22.31 4.41
N VAL A 123 -0.68 -21.70 5.57
CA VAL A 123 0.07 -20.49 5.95
C VAL A 123 1.57 -20.75 5.92
N ALA A 124 2.30 -19.85 5.27
CA ALA A 124 3.75 -19.90 5.13
C ALA A 124 4.43 -18.66 5.70
N THR A 125 5.75 -18.74 5.92
CA THR A 125 6.56 -17.62 6.37
C THR A 125 7.21 -16.93 5.17
N VAL A 126 7.04 -15.62 5.07
CA VAL A 126 7.68 -14.75 4.09
C VAL A 126 8.84 -14.01 4.75
N ARG A 127 10.03 -14.06 4.15
CA ARG A 127 11.17 -13.22 4.51
C ARG A 127 11.27 -12.05 3.54
N ILE A 128 11.40 -10.86 4.09
CA ILE A 128 11.46 -9.61 3.34
C ILE A 128 12.77 -8.91 3.67
N SER A 129 13.53 -8.52 2.64
CA SER A 129 14.78 -7.77 2.79
C SER A 129 14.76 -6.54 1.90
N VAL A 130 14.73 -5.35 2.50
CA VAL A 130 14.65 -4.06 1.80
C VAL A 130 15.54 -3.03 2.50
N ASN A 131 16.46 -2.42 1.76
CA ASN A 131 17.29 -1.32 2.24
C ASN A 131 18.06 -1.63 3.54
N GLY A 132 18.46 -2.90 3.75
CA GLY A 132 19.16 -3.34 4.95
C GLY A 132 18.25 -3.65 6.14
N HIS A 133 16.94 -3.55 5.98
CA HIS A 133 15.95 -4.03 6.94
C HIS A 133 15.49 -5.43 6.55
N GLU A 134 15.30 -6.27 7.55
CA GLU A 134 14.81 -7.64 7.38
C GLU A 134 13.59 -7.86 8.28
N TRP A 135 12.56 -8.48 7.71
CA TRP A 135 11.34 -8.85 8.43
C TRP A 135 10.92 -10.27 8.07
N GLU A 136 10.24 -10.92 8.99
CA GLU A 136 9.46 -12.12 8.74
C GLU A 136 7.99 -11.82 8.98
N SER A 137 7.12 -12.38 8.15
CA SER A 137 5.67 -12.29 8.26
C SER A 137 5.04 -13.62 7.91
N LYS A 138 3.87 -13.90 8.46
CA LYS A 138 2.99 -14.93 7.91
C LYS A 138 2.26 -14.35 6.72
N ASP A 139 2.07 -15.20 5.69
CA ASP A 139 1.22 -14.86 4.56
C ASP A 139 -0.26 -14.91 4.93
N SER A 140 -1.08 -14.16 4.21
CA SER A 140 -2.53 -14.14 4.38
C SER A 140 -3.23 -13.82 3.07
N ASP A 141 -4.54 -13.92 3.07
CA ASP A 141 -5.41 -13.60 1.95
C ASP A 141 -5.10 -14.47 0.71
N TRP A 142 -4.11 -14.09 -0.07
CA TRP A 142 -3.72 -14.74 -1.33
C TRP A 142 -2.22 -14.89 -1.46
N CYS A 143 -1.81 -15.87 -2.29
CA CYS A 143 -0.44 -16.07 -2.71
C CYS A 143 -0.35 -16.10 -4.22
N ASP A 144 0.38 -15.14 -4.80
CA ASP A 144 0.85 -15.15 -6.18
C ASP A 144 2.35 -15.51 -6.14
N LEU A 145 2.72 -16.72 -6.59
CA LEU A 145 4.13 -17.11 -6.71
C LEU A 145 4.76 -16.43 -7.92
N LEU A 146 5.86 -15.71 -7.70
CA LEU A 146 6.49 -14.86 -8.69
C LEU A 146 7.75 -15.47 -9.28
N GLU A 147 7.88 -15.37 -10.61
CA GLU A 147 9.11 -15.65 -11.34
C GLU A 147 9.39 -14.50 -12.30
N GLY A 148 10.64 -14.13 -12.51
CA GLY A 148 11.01 -13.08 -13.45
C GLY A 148 12.40 -12.53 -13.24
N THR A 149 12.67 -11.37 -13.86
CA THR A 149 13.97 -10.68 -13.84
C THR A 149 14.03 -9.59 -12.76
N ALA A 150 12.91 -9.26 -12.12
CA ALA A 150 12.87 -8.29 -11.04
C ALA A 150 13.69 -8.74 -9.84
N HIS A 151 14.15 -7.79 -9.05
CA HIS A 151 14.76 -8.08 -7.76
C HIS A 151 13.70 -8.59 -6.78
N MET A 152 13.84 -9.83 -6.29
CA MET A 152 12.95 -10.39 -5.28
C MET A 152 13.35 -9.87 -3.92
N ILE A 153 12.54 -8.97 -3.36
CA ILE A 153 12.70 -8.40 -2.01
C ILE A 153 11.95 -9.20 -0.95
N GLY A 154 11.06 -10.11 -1.35
CA GLY A 154 10.38 -11.07 -0.49
C GLY A 154 10.37 -12.47 -1.08
N THR A 155 10.68 -13.47 -0.25
CA THR A 155 10.70 -14.88 -0.62
C THR A 155 10.11 -15.75 0.49
N TYR A 156 9.55 -16.89 0.13
CA TYR A 156 9.08 -17.86 1.11
C TYR A 156 10.25 -18.58 1.81
N ALA A 157 10.13 -18.76 3.14
CA ALA A 157 11.15 -19.39 3.97
C ALA A 157 10.88 -20.88 4.25
N ASP A 158 9.65 -21.29 4.15
CA ASP A 158 9.18 -22.63 4.51
C ASP A 158 8.14 -23.17 3.53
N THR A 159 7.54 -24.30 3.88
CA THR A 159 6.57 -25.07 3.08
C THR A 159 7.13 -25.50 1.71
N TYR A 160 6.29 -25.99 0.81
CA TYR A 160 6.68 -26.31 -0.57
C TYR A 160 7.06 -25.05 -1.38
N LYS A 161 6.67 -23.86 -0.92
CA LYS A 161 6.94 -22.55 -1.54
C LYS A 161 8.37 -22.06 -1.27
N LYS A 162 9.14 -22.74 -0.41
CA LYS A 162 10.48 -22.28 0.02
C LYS A 162 11.38 -21.88 -1.12
N GLY A 163 11.86 -20.63 -1.07
CA GLY A 163 12.73 -20.02 -2.08
C GLY A 163 11.98 -19.37 -3.25
N CYS A 164 10.66 -19.57 -3.37
CA CYS A 164 9.86 -18.89 -4.39
C CYS A 164 9.75 -17.40 -4.06
N GLY A 165 9.79 -16.55 -5.10
CA GLY A 165 9.55 -15.11 -4.99
C GLY A 165 8.09 -14.80 -4.70
N VAL A 166 7.85 -13.78 -3.89
CA VAL A 166 6.49 -13.33 -3.56
C VAL A 166 6.37 -11.81 -3.51
N ILE A 167 7.47 -11.08 -3.31
CA ILE A 167 7.48 -9.63 -3.41
C ILE A 167 8.64 -9.21 -4.31
N SER A 168 8.35 -8.40 -5.32
CA SER A 168 9.34 -7.92 -6.28
C SER A 168 9.48 -6.41 -6.28
N GLU A 169 10.67 -5.95 -6.66
CA GLU A 169 11.00 -4.57 -7.00
C GLU A 169 11.60 -4.55 -8.41
N ASN A 170 11.05 -3.73 -9.30
CA ASN A 170 11.53 -3.58 -10.67
C ASN A 170 11.67 -2.12 -11.06
N SER A 171 12.75 -1.79 -11.77
CA SER A 171 12.92 -0.49 -12.40
C SER A 171 12.27 -0.49 -13.77
N PHE A 172 11.37 0.45 -14.04
CA PHE A 172 10.74 0.60 -15.35
C PHE A 172 10.75 2.06 -15.79
N GLY A 173 11.48 2.34 -16.85
CA GLY A 173 11.72 3.72 -17.29
C GLY A 173 12.49 4.51 -16.23
N LYS A 174 11.88 5.59 -15.72
CA LYS A 174 12.45 6.43 -14.65
C LYS A 174 11.89 6.09 -13.27
N GLY A 175 10.88 5.23 -13.18
CA GLY A 175 10.18 4.88 -11.95
C GLY A 175 10.49 3.47 -11.46
N THR A 176 9.79 3.07 -10.42
CA THR A 176 9.93 1.76 -9.78
C THR A 176 8.56 1.15 -9.57
N ALA A 177 8.42 -0.12 -9.87
CA ALA A 177 7.21 -0.89 -9.61
C ALA A 177 7.47 -2.03 -8.62
N TYR A 178 6.52 -2.26 -7.73
CA TYR A 178 6.52 -3.30 -6.72
C TYR A 178 5.32 -4.21 -6.94
N TYR A 179 5.52 -5.50 -6.87
CA TYR A 179 4.43 -6.47 -6.85
C TYR A 179 4.47 -7.23 -5.52
N ILE A 180 3.41 -7.13 -4.74
CA ILE A 180 3.28 -7.75 -3.41
C ILE A 180 2.29 -8.90 -3.57
N GLY A 181 2.81 -10.10 -3.80
CA GLY A 181 2.03 -11.28 -4.19
C GLY A 181 1.28 -11.95 -3.05
N THR A 182 1.28 -11.40 -1.84
CA THR A 182 0.55 -11.95 -0.70
C THR A 182 0.13 -10.88 0.30
N GLY A 183 -0.85 -11.19 1.13
CA GLY A 183 -1.13 -10.42 2.33
C GLY A 183 -0.03 -10.66 3.38
N LEU A 184 0.20 -9.67 4.22
CA LEU A 184 1.20 -9.70 5.29
C LEU A 184 0.57 -9.28 6.61
N GLU A 185 1.22 -9.66 7.70
CA GLU A 185 0.86 -9.16 9.03
C GLU A 185 0.92 -7.63 9.07
N PRO A 186 -0.03 -6.94 9.71
CA PRO A 186 -0.21 -5.48 9.58
C PRO A 186 1.05 -4.66 9.85
N ASP A 187 1.83 -5.00 10.87
CA ASP A 187 3.02 -4.24 11.25
C ASP A 187 4.15 -4.37 10.19
N VAL A 188 4.34 -5.57 9.64
CA VAL A 188 5.30 -5.83 8.56
C VAL A 188 4.86 -5.17 7.27
N PHE A 189 3.56 -5.27 6.94
CA PHE A 189 3.02 -4.61 5.75
C PHE A 189 3.16 -3.08 5.85
N GLY A 190 2.83 -2.50 6.99
CA GLY A 190 3.02 -1.08 7.25
C GLY A 190 4.50 -0.65 7.13
N ALA A 191 5.43 -1.47 7.64
CA ALA A 191 6.86 -1.23 7.52
C ALA A 191 7.32 -1.27 6.05
N LEU A 192 6.87 -2.25 5.27
CA LEU A 192 7.17 -2.35 3.83
C LEU A 192 6.62 -1.14 3.06
N LEU A 193 5.36 -0.77 3.28
CA LEU A 193 4.75 0.41 2.64
C LEU A 193 5.49 1.71 2.99
N ARG A 194 5.97 1.84 4.22
CA ARG A 194 6.80 2.97 4.65
C ARG A 194 8.13 3.03 3.89
N GLU A 195 8.82 1.89 3.68
CA GLU A 195 10.06 1.85 2.91
C GLU A 195 9.83 2.16 1.43
N ILE A 196 8.77 1.63 0.83
CA ILE A 196 8.36 1.97 -0.54
C ILE A 196 8.07 3.48 -0.64
N GLY A 197 7.31 4.04 0.30
CA GLY A 197 7.01 5.47 0.35
C GLY A 197 8.25 6.34 0.51
N ARG A 198 9.19 5.93 1.38
CA ARG A 198 10.47 6.61 1.56
C ARG A 198 11.29 6.66 0.26
N LYS A 199 11.38 5.55 -0.47
CA LYS A 199 12.05 5.48 -1.77
C LYS A 199 11.36 6.34 -2.83
N ALA A 200 10.04 6.41 -2.80
CA ALA A 200 9.24 7.28 -3.65
C ALA A 200 9.33 8.76 -3.26
N GLY A 201 9.96 9.10 -2.14
CA GLY A 201 10.01 10.47 -1.64
C GLY A 201 8.64 10.99 -1.19
N VAL A 202 7.76 10.09 -0.73
CA VAL A 202 6.47 10.46 -0.13
C VAL A 202 6.72 11.17 1.19
N PHE A 203 6.02 12.28 1.40
CA PHE A 203 6.11 13.00 2.65
C PHE A 203 5.53 12.17 3.80
N LYS A 204 6.26 12.12 4.90
CA LYS A 204 5.84 11.51 6.15
C LYS A 204 5.73 12.58 7.22
N ILE A 205 4.74 12.47 8.07
CA ILE A 205 4.60 13.29 9.27
C ILE A 205 5.83 13.08 10.17
N PRO A 206 6.44 14.17 10.70
CA PRO A 206 7.75 14.10 11.35
C PRO A 206 7.73 13.54 12.77
N PHE A 207 6.57 13.19 13.31
CA PHE A 207 6.40 12.66 14.66
C PHE A 207 5.66 11.32 14.66
N ALA A 208 5.86 10.52 15.69
CA ALA A 208 5.17 9.24 15.87
C ALA A 208 3.75 9.49 16.37
N LEU A 209 2.77 8.88 15.70
CA LEU A 209 1.38 8.95 16.10
C LEU A 209 1.03 7.78 17.02
N PRO A 210 0.30 8.00 18.12
CA PRO A 210 -0.33 6.94 18.89
C PRO A 210 -1.35 6.17 18.06
N GLU A 211 -1.75 5.00 18.53
CA GLU A 211 -2.81 4.23 17.90
C GLU A 211 -4.13 5.03 17.89
N ASN A 212 -4.87 4.95 16.78
CA ASN A 212 -6.11 5.70 16.55
C ASN A 212 -5.99 7.24 16.62
N VAL A 213 -4.79 7.76 16.42
CA VAL A 213 -4.57 9.17 16.10
C VAL A 213 -4.18 9.27 14.63
N GLU A 214 -4.92 10.06 13.88
CA GLU A 214 -4.61 10.35 12.48
C GLU A 214 -4.06 11.77 12.34
N ALA A 215 -3.18 11.94 11.36
CA ALA A 215 -2.67 13.25 11.03
C ALA A 215 -2.56 13.46 9.53
N VAL A 216 -2.97 14.64 9.09
CA VAL A 216 -2.89 15.07 7.69
C VAL A 216 -2.04 16.34 7.61
N CYS A 217 -1.13 16.40 6.65
CA CYS A 217 -0.37 17.61 6.36
C CYS A 217 -0.98 18.35 5.17
N ARG A 218 -1.13 19.65 5.29
CA ARG A 218 -1.47 20.56 4.19
C ARG A 218 -0.37 21.61 4.05
N MET A 219 -0.14 22.01 2.82
CA MET A 219 0.79 23.10 2.50
C MET A 219 0.00 24.38 2.28
N LEU A 220 0.40 25.46 2.95
CA LEU A 220 -0.08 26.80 2.70
C LEU A 220 1.15 27.67 2.45
N ASP A 221 1.37 28.05 1.19
CA ASP A 221 2.61 28.65 0.74
C ASP A 221 3.81 27.75 1.12
N ASP A 222 4.77 28.26 1.88
CA ASP A 222 5.94 27.52 2.38
C ASP A 222 5.75 26.90 3.76
N LYS A 223 4.54 27.04 4.35
CA LYS A 223 4.24 26.52 5.68
C LYS A 223 3.53 25.17 5.59
N LYS A 224 3.85 24.29 6.55
CA LYS A 224 3.19 23.02 6.75
C LYS A 224 2.19 23.17 7.89
N ILE A 225 0.95 22.77 7.66
CA ILE A 225 -0.10 22.71 8.66
C ILE A 225 -0.45 21.24 8.88
N TYR A 226 -0.38 20.80 10.12
CA TYR A 226 -0.75 19.44 10.51
C TYR A 226 -2.11 19.48 11.20
N TYR A 227 -3.03 18.67 10.70
CA TYR A 227 -4.33 18.41 11.31
C TYR A 227 -4.23 17.05 11.99
N LEU A 228 -4.37 17.05 13.31
CA LEU A 228 -4.36 15.82 14.11
C LEU A 228 -5.76 15.58 14.65
N ILE A 229 -6.20 14.34 14.58
CA ILE A 229 -7.51 13.89 15.04
C ILE A 229 -7.32 12.71 15.98
N ASN A 230 -7.75 12.86 17.22
CA ASN A 230 -7.77 11.78 18.20
C ASN A 230 -9.12 11.06 18.15
N PHE A 231 -9.15 9.83 17.68
CA PHE A 231 -10.36 8.99 17.63
C PHE A 231 -10.54 8.13 18.89
N THR A 232 -9.64 8.26 19.87
CA THR A 232 -9.76 7.52 21.14
C THR A 232 -10.70 8.22 22.12
N GLN A 233 -11.13 7.49 23.14
CA GLN A 233 -11.87 8.04 24.27
C GLN A 233 -10.93 8.58 25.37
N ASP A 234 -9.62 8.49 25.17
CA ASP A 234 -8.60 8.89 26.12
C ASP A 234 -7.87 10.15 25.66
N GLN A 235 -7.27 10.86 26.60
CA GLN A 235 -6.30 11.90 26.29
C GLN A 235 -5.02 11.26 25.74
N VAL A 236 -4.43 11.89 24.74
CA VAL A 236 -3.18 11.42 24.14
C VAL A 236 -2.12 12.50 24.16
N GLU A 237 -0.88 12.07 24.33
CA GLU A 237 0.31 12.92 24.23
C GLU A 237 1.16 12.47 23.04
N ILE A 238 1.49 13.42 22.17
CA ILE A 238 2.26 13.18 20.95
C ILE A 238 3.58 13.95 21.06
N PRO A 239 4.72 13.27 21.25
CA PRO A 239 6.02 13.92 21.23
C PRO A 239 6.29 14.53 19.86
N VAL A 240 6.67 15.80 19.81
CA VAL A 240 6.95 16.50 18.54
C VAL A 240 8.38 17.05 18.51
N PRO A 241 9.10 16.84 17.39
CA PRO A 241 10.44 17.37 17.22
C PRO A 241 10.37 18.85 16.81
N GLY A 242 10.72 19.75 17.71
CA GLY A 242 10.79 21.17 17.39
C GLY A 242 9.68 22.00 18.01
N GLN A 243 9.37 23.09 17.34
CA GLN A 243 8.48 24.14 17.82
C GLN A 243 7.33 24.30 16.82
N TYR A 244 6.11 24.28 17.34
CA TYR A 244 4.90 24.42 16.56
C TYR A 244 4.03 25.51 17.18
N GLN A 245 3.01 25.95 16.46
CA GLN A 245 2.00 26.88 16.93
C GLN A 245 0.62 26.24 16.76
N ASP A 246 -0.16 26.15 17.81
CA ASP A 246 -1.57 25.74 17.69
C ASP A 246 -2.35 26.88 17.03
N LEU A 247 -2.93 26.60 15.88
CA LEU A 247 -3.65 27.61 15.08
C LEU A 247 -5.01 27.98 15.65
N VAL A 248 -5.53 27.23 16.63
CA VAL A 248 -6.81 27.52 17.28
C VAL A 248 -6.62 28.35 18.54
N SER A 249 -5.70 27.95 19.40
CA SER A 249 -5.42 28.66 20.66
C SER A 249 -4.34 29.73 20.56
N ASP A 250 -3.62 29.79 19.43
CA ASP A 250 -2.47 30.67 19.19
C ASP A 250 -1.30 30.44 20.17
N GLN A 251 -1.27 29.26 20.81
CA GLN A 251 -0.24 28.90 21.77
C GLN A 251 0.94 28.23 21.10
N GLU A 252 2.14 28.52 21.63
CA GLU A 252 3.36 27.84 21.21
C GLU A 252 3.43 26.44 21.84
N ILE A 253 3.71 25.42 21.02
CA ILE A 253 3.88 24.03 21.44
C ILE A 253 5.34 23.65 21.33
N ARG A 254 5.91 23.10 22.41
CA ARG A 254 7.26 22.55 22.47
C ARG A 254 7.24 21.21 23.21
N GLY A 255 7.94 20.22 22.63
CA GLY A 255 8.12 18.91 23.24
C GLY A 255 6.97 17.94 23.00
N SER A 256 5.71 18.32 23.29
CA SER A 256 4.56 17.46 23.04
C SER A 256 3.27 18.23 22.74
N ILE A 257 2.38 17.59 21.99
CA ILE A 257 1.00 18.01 21.75
C ILE A 257 0.12 17.17 22.67
N HIS A 258 -0.71 17.82 23.48
CA HIS A 258 -1.72 17.17 24.31
C HIS A 258 -3.08 17.32 23.64
N MET A 259 -3.77 16.22 23.43
CA MET A 259 -5.10 16.20 22.80
C MET A 259 -6.12 15.56 23.74
N GLU A 260 -7.27 16.21 23.85
CA GLU A 260 -8.42 15.66 24.57
C GLU A 260 -9.01 14.45 23.82
N CYS A 261 -9.85 13.68 24.54
CA CYS A 261 -10.61 12.58 23.92
C CYS A 261 -11.47 13.11 22.77
N ALA A 262 -11.53 12.39 21.67
CA ALA A 262 -12.21 12.80 20.45
C ALA A 262 -11.85 14.23 19.99
N GLY A 263 -10.62 14.67 20.26
CA GLY A 263 -10.14 16.02 20.03
C GLY A 263 -9.53 16.23 18.64
N ILE A 264 -9.53 17.49 18.20
CA ILE A 264 -8.85 17.94 16.98
C ILE A 264 -7.83 19.00 17.35
N CYS A 265 -6.62 18.89 16.80
CA CYS A 265 -5.57 19.88 16.96
C CYS A 265 -5.02 20.30 15.58
N HIS A 266 -4.78 21.61 15.40
CA HIS A 266 -4.21 22.17 14.18
C HIS A 266 -2.88 22.87 14.51
N VAL A 267 -1.77 22.35 14.02
CA VAL A 267 -0.42 22.88 14.29
C VAL A 267 0.43 23.04 13.04
#